data_064463241e0e6878ce856f25dedf3fba
#
_entry.id   064463241e0e6878ce856f25dedf3fba
#
_cell.length_a   1.000
_cell.length_b   1.000
_cell.length_c   1.000
_cell.angle_alpha   90.00
_cell.angle_beta   90.00
_cell.angle_gamma   90.00
#
_symmetry.space_group_name_H-M   'P 1'
#
loop_
_entity.id
_entity.type
_entity.pdbx_description
1 polymer ?
#
loop_
_entity_poly.entity_id
_entity_poly.type
_entity_poly.pdbx_seq_one_letter_code
_entity_poly.pdbx_strand_id
1 'polypeptide(L)'
;INNEPGDGCATLLFSEVASLIGGRVWTCDILEENIDICRYITAKNVDHIEYVIDDSVEFLNRFPHVIDFLYLDSMDFIIGGDPNPSQNHVVNEYRAAQSKLSRHSLILIDDCALPNGGKGGKLCPILETDGWKCIFNGYQKLYSKQ
;
A
#
# COMPACT_ATOMS: atom_id res chain seq x y z
N ILE A 1 -12.14 -11.56 -17.17
CA ILE A 1 -11.52 -10.76 -16.09
C ILE A 1 -12.44 -10.94 -14.89
N ASN A 2 -12.03 -11.78 -13.93
CA ASN A 2 -12.74 -11.90 -12.66
C ASN A 2 -12.22 -10.77 -11.76
N ASN A 3 -12.87 -9.62 -11.82
CA ASN A 3 -12.67 -8.61 -10.78
C ASN A 3 -13.34 -9.19 -9.53
N GLU A 4 -12.52 -9.60 -8.57
CA GLU A 4 -13.00 -10.01 -7.26
C GLU A 4 -13.70 -8.81 -6.61
N PRO A 5 -14.85 -9.01 -5.94
CA PRO A 5 -15.46 -7.93 -5.18
C PRO A 5 -14.53 -7.48 -4.06
N GLY A 6 -13.94 -6.32 -4.18
CA GLY A 6 -12.98 -5.79 -3.21
C GLY A 6 -11.90 -4.92 -3.82
N ASP A 7 -11.61 -5.07 -5.11
CA ASP A 7 -10.64 -4.25 -5.81
C ASP A 7 -11.02 -2.76 -5.75
N GLY A 8 -10.08 -1.92 -5.30
CA GLY A 8 -10.27 -0.48 -5.16
C GLY A 8 -10.98 -0.02 -3.88
N CYS A 9 -11.49 -0.92 -3.05
CA CYS A 9 -12.19 -0.54 -1.81
C CYS A 9 -11.27 0.13 -0.79
N ALA A 10 -9.98 -0.17 -0.77
CA ALA A 10 -9.02 0.49 0.11
C ALA A 10 -8.92 1.98 -0.18
N THR A 11 -8.84 2.39 -1.45
CA THR A 11 -8.81 3.80 -1.86
C THR A 11 -10.09 4.52 -1.45
N LEU A 12 -11.25 3.88 -1.56
CA LEU A 12 -12.51 4.47 -1.10
C LEU A 12 -12.46 4.77 0.40
N LEU A 13 -12.05 3.80 1.22
CA LEU A 13 -11.95 3.98 2.67
C LEU A 13 -10.96 5.11 3.03
N PHE A 14 -9.78 5.10 2.43
CA PHE A 14 -8.75 6.10 2.72
C PHE A 14 -9.15 7.49 2.24
N SER A 15 -9.88 7.61 1.13
CA SER A 15 -10.39 8.89 0.64
C SER A 15 -11.48 9.48 1.55
N GLU A 16 -12.34 8.65 2.13
CA GLU A 16 -13.31 9.10 3.15
C GLU A 16 -12.58 9.68 4.38
N VAL A 17 -11.55 8.98 4.87
CA VAL A 17 -10.73 9.51 5.97
C VAL A 17 -10.02 10.80 5.56
N ALA A 18 -9.40 10.85 4.40
CA ALA A 18 -8.71 12.03 3.90
C ALA A 18 -9.65 13.24 3.79
N SER A 19 -10.88 13.05 3.32
CA SER A 19 -11.87 14.12 3.21
C SER A 19 -12.22 14.72 4.59
N LEU A 20 -12.27 13.89 5.63
CA LEU A 20 -12.60 14.33 7.00
C LEU A 20 -11.47 15.14 7.66
N ILE A 21 -10.21 14.84 7.32
CA ILE A 21 -9.04 15.47 7.96
C ILE A 21 -8.34 16.50 7.07
N GLY A 22 -8.85 16.77 5.87
CA GLY A 22 -8.22 17.66 4.89
C GLY A 22 -6.93 17.07 4.28
N GLY A 23 -6.82 15.73 4.25
CA GLY A 23 -5.69 15.00 3.67
C GLY A 23 -5.83 14.75 2.18
N ARG A 24 -4.85 14.06 1.61
CA ARG A 24 -4.84 13.59 0.20
C ARG A 24 -4.41 12.14 0.12
N VAL A 25 -4.97 11.42 -0.85
CA VAL A 25 -4.62 10.04 -1.19
C VAL A 25 -4.01 10.03 -2.58
N TRP A 26 -2.90 9.35 -2.74
CA TRP A 26 -2.37 8.95 -4.05
C TRP A 26 -2.60 7.46 -4.20
N THR A 27 -3.35 7.08 -5.22
CA THR A 27 -3.58 5.68 -5.57
C THR A 27 -2.85 5.36 -6.85
N CYS A 28 -2.04 4.32 -6.84
CA CYS A 28 -1.19 3.93 -7.95
C CYS A 28 -1.48 2.49 -8.35
N ASP A 29 -1.70 2.28 -9.64
CA ASP A 29 -1.82 0.95 -10.24
C ASP A 29 -1.18 0.98 -11.63
N ILE A 30 -0.59 -0.14 -12.04
CA ILE A 30 0.02 -0.26 -13.36
C ILE A 30 -1.03 -0.42 -14.46
N LEU A 31 -2.24 -0.87 -14.13
CA LEU A 31 -3.34 -1.08 -15.04
C LEU A 31 -4.31 0.11 -15.02
N GLU A 32 -4.47 0.76 -16.18
CA GLU A 32 -5.42 1.86 -16.35
C GLU A 32 -6.85 1.46 -16.01
N GLU A 33 -7.24 0.21 -16.33
CA GLU A 33 -8.56 -0.33 -16.02
C GLU A 33 -8.88 -0.33 -14.53
N ASN A 34 -7.91 -0.65 -13.67
CA ASN A 34 -8.06 -0.61 -12.22
C ASN A 34 -8.23 0.82 -11.73
N ILE A 35 -7.46 1.76 -12.29
CA ILE A 35 -7.59 3.19 -11.99
C ILE A 35 -8.96 3.73 -12.41
N ASP A 36 -9.51 3.31 -13.53
CA ASP A 36 -10.84 3.73 -13.99
C ASP A 36 -11.95 3.19 -13.09
N ILE A 37 -11.85 1.95 -12.63
CA ILE A 37 -12.75 1.39 -11.62
C ILE A 37 -12.65 2.20 -10.33
N CYS A 38 -11.42 2.48 -9.88
CA CYS A 38 -11.17 3.28 -8.69
C CYS A 38 -11.80 4.67 -8.80
N ARG A 39 -11.63 5.38 -9.91
CA ARG A 39 -12.28 6.69 -10.18
C ARG A 39 -13.79 6.63 -10.06
N TYR A 40 -14.39 5.58 -10.61
CA TYR A 40 -15.84 5.40 -10.57
C TYR A 40 -16.36 5.24 -9.13
N ILE A 41 -15.75 4.38 -8.33
CA ILE A 41 -16.21 4.09 -6.97
C ILE A 41 -15.90 5.21 -5.98
N THR A 42 -14.87 6.03 -6.26
CA THR A 42 -14.42 7.12 -5.39
C THR A 42 -14.86 8.51 -5.85
N ALA A 43 -15.79 8.60 -6.81
CA ALA A 43 -16.20 9.84 -7.46
C ALA A 43 -16.66 10.95 -6.49
N LYS A 44 -17.17 10.58 -5.29
CA LYS A 44 -17.59 11.54 -4.25
C LYS A 44 -16.40 12.27 -3.59
N ASN A 45 -15.22 11.67 -3.59
CA ASN A 45 -14.03 12.15 -2.89
C ASN A 45 -12.91 12.56 -3.87
N VAL A 46 -13.24 12.79 -5.14
CA VAL A 46 -12.30 13.07 -6.23
C VAL A 46 -11.32 14.20 -5.91
N ASP A 47 -11.74 15.21 -5.17
CA ASP A 47 -10.91 16.36 -4.80
C ASP A 47 -9.79 16.00 -3.79
N HIS A 48 -9.86 14.83 -3.18
CA HIS A 48 -8.89 14.31 -2.22
C HIS A 48 -7.99 13.21 -2.79
N ILE A 49 -8.14 12.86 -4.08
CA ILE A 49 -7.45 11.69 -4.67
C ILE A 49 -6.67 12.12 -5.91
N GLU A 50 -5.41 11.68 -5.95
CA GLU A 50 -4.57 11.70 -7.15
C GLU A 50 -4.44 10.27 -7.69
N TYR A 51 -4.87 10.06 -8.94
CA TYR A 51 -4.85 8.76 -9.60
C TYR A 51 -3.62 8.64 -10.48
N VAL A 52 -2.82 7.61 -10.26
CA VAL A 52 -1.54 7.40 -10.93
C VAL A 52 -1.53 6.07 -11.64
N ILE A 53 -1.26 6.10 -12.95
CA ILE A 53 -1.04 4.89 -13.78
C ILE A 53 0.46 4.74 -13.94
N ASP A 54 1.07 3.85 -13.14
CA ASP A 54 2.51 3.64 -13.13
C ASP A 54 2.91 2.39 -12.34
N ASP A 55 4.17 1.96 -12.47
CA ASP A 55 4.79 1.03 -11.53
C ASP A 55 4.92 1.70 -10.16
N SER A 56 4.48 1.04 -9.10
CA SER A 56 4.44 1.60 -7.74
C SER A 56 5.83 1.93 -7.20
N VAL A 57 6.86 1.15 -7.54
CA VAL A 57 8.26 1.41 -7.13
C VAL A 57 8.78 2.67 -7.81
N GLU A 58 8.54 2.82 -9.13
CA GLU A 58 8.94 4.01 -9.88
C GLU A 58 8.19 5.25 -9.40
N PHE A 59 6.89 5.13 -9.14
CA PHE A 59 6.10 6.20 -8.56
C PHE A 59 6.65 6.62 -7.18
N LEU A 60 6.88 5.68 -6.27
CA LEU A 60 7.41 5.96 -4.94
C LEU A 60 8.82 6.55 -4.99
N ASN A 61 9.68 6.14 -5.92
CA ASN A 61 11.02 6.72 -6.09
C ASN A 61 10.97 8.24 -6.35
N ARG A 62 10.02 8.70 -7.16
CA ARG A 62 9.89 10.13 -7.53
C ARG A 62 8.85 10.90 -6.71
N PHE A 63 8.16 10.25 -5.78
CA PHE A 63 7.14 10.89 -4.94
C PHE A 63 7.74 12.05 -4.14
N PRO A 64 7.21 13.30 -4.24
CA PRO A 64 7.90 14.47 -3.74
C PRO A 64 7.52 14.87 -2.31
N HIS A 65 6.57 14.17 -1.69
CA HIS A 65 6.03 14.56 -0.39
C HIS A 65 6.42 13.58 0.72
N VAL A 66 6.28 13.99 1.97
CA VAL A 66 6.30 13.09 3.13
C VAL A 66 5.05 12.20 3.07
N ILE A 67 5.22 10.93 3.40
CA ILE A 67 4.14 9.94 3.44
C ILE A 67 3.76 9.72 4.91
N ASP A 68 2.54 10.10 5.29
CA ASP A 68 2.03 9.87 6.64
C ASP A 68 1.51 8.44 6.81
N PHE A 69 0.93 7.87 5.74
CA PHE A 69 0.39 6.51 5.72
C PHE A 69 0.72 5.83 4.40
N LEU A 70 1.48 4.74 4.46
CA LEU A 70 1.84 3.91 3.30
C LEU A 70 1.08 2.59 3.36
N TYR A 71 0.25 2.32 2.35
CA TYR A 71 -0.44 1.05 2.18
C TYR A 71 0.19 0.25 1.05
N LEU A 72 0.62 -0.97 1.36
CA LEU A 72 1.36 -1.85 0.45
C LEU A 72 0.49 -3.06 0.09
N ASP A 73 -0.06 -3.03 -1.11
CA ASP A 73 -0.99 -4.06 -1.64
C ASP A 73 -0.90 -4.25 -3.16
N SER A 74 0.20 -3.85 -3.80
CA SER A 74 0.28 -3.71 -5.25
C SER A 74 0.32 -5.01 -6.04
N MET A 75 1.12 -5.98 -5.65
CA MET A 75 1.32 -7.23 -6.38
C MET A 75 0.64 -8.41 -5.69
N ASP A 76 -0.18 -9.16 -6.44
CA ASP A 76 -0.91 -10.31 -5.91
C ASP A 76 0.00 -11.38 -5.33
N PHE A 77 -0.43 -11.95 -4.20
CA PHE A 77 0.18 -13.12 -3.61
C PHE A 77 -0.52 -14.39 -4.10
N ILE A 78 0.21 -15.25 -4.82
CA ILE A 78 -0.35 -16.49 -5.38
C ILE A 78 -0.20 -17.62 -4.35
N ILE A 79 -1.32 -18.06 -3.78
CA ILE A 79 -1.35 -19.18 -2.83
C ILE A 79 -0.91 -20.47 -3.54
N GLY A 80 0.11 -21.14 -2.97
CA GLY A 80 0.71 -22.35 -3.56
C GLY A 80 1.74 -22.08 -4.66
N GLY A 81 1.95 -20.82 -5.03
CA GLY A 81 3.02 -20.38 -5.94
C GLY A 81 4.30 -19.99 -5.20
N ASP A 82 5.25 -19.40 -5.96
CA ASP A 82 6.45 -18.80 -5.39
C ASP A 82 6.10 -17.48 -4.69
N PRO A 83 6.37 -17.32 -3.38
CA PRO A 83 6.09 -16.07 -2.67
C PRO A 83 7.07 -14.94 -3.02
N ASN A 84 8.22 -15.26 -3.62
CA ASN A 84 9.30 -14.29 -3.84
C ASN A 84 8.91 -13.08 -4.68
N PRO A 85 8.14 -13.17 -5.78
CA PRO A 85 7.80 -12.00 -6.58
C PRO A 85 7.10 -10.92 -5.77
N SER A 86 5.98 -11.23 -5.09
CA SER A 86 5.21 -10.27 -4.30
C SER A 86 6.00 -9.77 -3.09
N GLN A 87 6.71 -10.65 -2.38
CA GLN A 87 7.54 -10.26 -1.24
C GLN A 87 8.69 -9.33 -1.63
N ASN A 88 9.36 -9.58 -2.75
CA ASN A 88 10.42 -8.71 -3.24
C ASN A 88 9.87 -7.36 -3.70
N HIS A 89 8.70 -7.36 -4.34
CA HIS A 89 8.06 -6.14 -4.81
C HIS A 89 7.74 -5.20 -3.64
N VAL A 90 7.09 -5.71 -2.59
CA VAL A 90 6.77 -4.94 -1.37
C VAL A 90 8.04 -4.41 -0.68
N VAL A 91 9.13 -5.18 -0.66
CA VAL A 91 10.43 -4.69 -0.16
C VAL A 91 10.96 -3.54 -1.02
N ASN A 92 10.84 -3.63 -2.35
CA ASN A 92 11.28 -2.56 -3.25
C ASN A 92 10.45 -1.29 -3.08
N GLU A 93 9.12 -1.41 -2.91
CA GLU A 93 8.24 -0.28 -2.60
C GLU A 93 8.64 0.41 -1.29
N TYR A 94 8.87 -0.36 -0.23
CA TYR A 94 9.34 0.20 1.04
C TYR A 94 10.66 0.95 0.88
N ARG A 95 11.63 0.39 0.17
CA ARG A 95 12.93 1.04 -0.08
C ARG A 95 12.78 2.34 -0.86
N ALA A 96 11.93 2.36 -1.88
CA ALA A 96 11.62 3.55 -2.67
C ALA A 96 10.96 4.66 -1.82
N ALA A 97 10.11 4.26 -0.86
CA ALA A 97 9.42 5.16 0.05
C ALA A 97 10.25 5.60 1.26
N GLN A 98 11.30 4.87 1.64
CA GLN A 98 11.99 4.97 2.93
C GLN A 98 12.44 6.39 3.28
N SER A 99 12.97 7.15 2.32
CA SER A 99 13.42 8.54 2.54
C SER A 99 12.28 9.54 2.74
N LYS A 100 11.05 9.14 2.47
CA LYS A 100 9.83 9.95 2.57
C LYS A 100 9.01 9.62 3.81
N LEU A 101 9.41 8.57 4.54
CA LEU A 101 8.77 8.14 5.78
C LEU A 101 9.42 8.85 6.97
N SER A 102 8.59 9.39 7.85
CA SER A 102 8.99 10.03 9.09
C SER A 102 8.78 9.11 10.29
N ARG A 103 9.17 9.55 11.48
CA ARG A 103 8.85 8.84 12.74
C ARG A 103 7.34 8.78 13.04
N HIS A 104 6.54 9.63 12.41
CA HIS A 104 5.09 9.69 12.59
C HIS A 104 4.32 8.91 11.52
N SER A 105 5.03 8.39 10.53
CA SER A 105 4.42 7.61 9.47
C SER A 105 3.93 6.25 9.98
N LEU A 106 2.91 5.73 9.30
CA LEU A 106 2.40 4.38 9.48
C LEU A 106 2.60 3.58 8.19
N ILE A 107 2.87 2.30 8.32
CA ILE A 107 2.97 1.36 7.19
C ILE A 107 1.99 0.23 7.42
N LEU A 108 1.05 0.05 6.49
CA LEU A 108 0.10 -1.06 6.47
C LEU A 108 0.47 -2.00 5.32
N ILE A 109 0.65 -3.28 5.61
CA ILE A 109 0.96 -4.32 4.64
C ILE A 109 -0.21 -5.28 4.59
N ASP A 110 -0.72 -5.55 3.38
CA ASP A 110 -1.81 -6.50 3.18
C ASP A 110 -1.32 -7.95 3.09
N ASP A 111 -2.26 -8.89 3.11
CA ASP A 111 -2.03 -10.31 2.88
C ASP A 111 -0.97 -10.98 3.77
N CYS A 112 -0.70 -10.45 4.97
CA CYS A 112 0.36 -10.96 5.84
C CYS A 112 0.04 -12.29 6.53
N ALA A 113 -1.25 -12.68 6.64
CA ALA A 113 -1.65 -13.96 7.23
C ALA A 113 -1.60 -15.13 6.24
N LEU A 114 -1.27 -14.89 4.99
CA LEU A 114 -1.11 -15.94 3.98
C LEU A 114 0.16 -16.78 4.22
N PRO A 115 0.29 -17.97 3.60
CA PRO A 115 1.45 -18.85 3.76
C PRO A 115 2.79 -18.11 3.59
N ASN A 116 3.82 -18.54 4.34
CA ASN A 116 5.15 -17.90 4.35
C ASN A 116 5.16 -16.41 4.73
N GLY A 117 4.15 -15.96 5.49
CA GLY A 117 4.00 -14.57 5.90
C GLY A 117 3.41 -13.65 4.83
N GLY A 118 2.85 -14.22 3.76
CA GLY A 118 2.21 -13.49 2.67
C GLY A 118 3.13 -12.44 2.05
N LYS A 119 2.58 -11.29 1.68
CA LYS A 119 3.34 -10.16 1.15
C LYS A 119 4.39 -9.64 2.14
N GLY A 120 4.07 -9.69 3.45
CA GLY A 120 4.95 -9.19 4.52
C GLY A 120 6.16 -10.08 4.85
N GLY A 121 6.26 -11.31 4.31
CA GLY A 121 7.23 -12.31 4.75
C GLY A 121 8.68 -11.84 4.79
N LYS A 122 9.14 -11.06 3.80
CA LYS A 122 10.48 -10.46 3.76
C LYS A 122 10.53 -9.06 4.37
N LEU A 123 9.47 -8.27 4.20
CA LEU A 123 9.48 -6.89 4.65
C LEU A 123 9.39 -6.75 6.17
N CYS A 124 8.57 -7.58 6.85
CA CYS A 124 8.39 -7.46 8.29
C CYS A 124 9.71 -7.52 9.08
N PRO A 125 10.62 -8.49 8.86
CA PRO A 125 11.93 -8.50 9.55
C PRO A 125 12.80 -7.26 9.23
N ILE A 126 12.70 -6.74 8.01
CA ILE A 126 13.43 -5.52 7.60
C ILE A 126 12.91 -4.31 8.39
N LEU A 127 11.58 -4.16 8.47
CA LEU A 127 10.96 -3.08 9.24
C LEU A 127 11.38 -3.10 10.71
N GLU A 128 11.38 -4.27 11.34
CA GLU A 128 11.80 -4.43 12.73
C GLU A 128 13.28 -4.04 12.92
N THR A 129 14.15 -4.41 11.98
CA THR A 129 15.57 -4.02 11.97
C THR A 129 15.73 -2.51 11.79
N ASP A 130 14.88 -1.88 10.98
CA ASP A 130 14.89 -0.43 10.72
C ASP A 130 14.20 0.38 11.85
N GLY A 131 13.82 -0.28 12.95
CA GLY A 131 13.25 0.34 14.15
C GLY A 131 11.74 0.59 14.09
N TRP A 132 11.02 -0.03 13.15
CA TRP A 132 9.56 -0.05 13.14
C TRP A 132 9.04 -1.09 14.11
N LYS A 133 7.92 -0.81 14.76
CA LYS A 133 7.23 -1.73 15.67
C LYS A 133 5.89 -2.15 15.09
N CYS A 134 5.63 -3.43 15.06
CA CYS A 134 4.31 -3.97 14.70
C CYS A 134 3.33 -3.61 15.82
N ILE A 135 2.35 -2.76 15.54
CA ILE A 135 1.32 -2.32 16.48
C ILE A 135 -0.03 -3.02 16.26
N PHE A 136 -0.21 -3.64 15.11
CA PHE A 136 -1.32 -4.54 14.81
C PHE A 136 -0.82 -5.71 13.99
N ASN A 137 -1.19 -6.94 14.38
CA ASN A 137 -0.77 -8.19 13.74
C ASN A 137 -2.01 -9.06 13.49
N GLY A 138 -2.52 -9.01 12.25
CA GLY A 138 -3.69 -9.75 11.78
C GLY A 138 -3.50 -10.22 10.35
N TYR A 139 -4.57 -10.23 9.57
CA TYR A 139 -4.51 -10.47 8.14
C TYR A 139 -3.62 -9.42 7.46
N GLN A 140 -3.82 -8.17 7.86
CA GLN A 140 -2.90 -7.07 7.59
C GLN A 140 -1.98 -6.85 8.80
N LYS A 141 -0.82 -6.22 8.57
CA LYS A 141 0.08 -5.78 9.65
C LYS A 141 0.34 -4.29 9.57
N LEU A 142 0.16 -3.61 10.71
CA LEU A 142 0.40 -2.18 10.85
C LEU A 142 1.67 -1.94 11.65
N TYR A 143 2.53 -1.10 11.11
CA TYR A 143 3.80 -0.70 11.72
C TYR A 143 3.83 0.80 11.99
N SER A 144 4.47 1.19 13.12
CA SER A 144 4.79 2.56 13.46
C SER A 144 6.24 2.68 13.94
N LYS A 145 6.81 3.87 13.82
CA LYS A 145 8.13 4.21 14.36
C LYS A 145 7.92 5.07 15.60
N GLN A 146 8.11 4.46 16.79
CA GLN A 146 7.99 5.17 18.09
C GLN A 146 9.36 5.55 18.61
#